data_bde96a557e265987e706b5bff1d563a6
#
_entry.id   bde96a557e265987e706b5bff1d563a6
#
_cell.length_a   1.000
_cell.length_b   1.000
_cell.length_c   1.000
_cell.angle_alpha   90.00
_cell.angle_beta   90.00
_cell.angle_gamma   90.00
#
_symmetry.space_group_name_H-M   'P 1'
#
loop_
_entity.id
_entity.type
_entity.pdbx_description
1 polymer ?
#
loop_
_entity_poly.entity_id
_entity_poly.type
_entity_poly.pdbx_seq_one_letter_code
_entity_poly.pdbx_strand_id
1 'polypeptide(L)'
;MQVTLNGLQFWYDEVANYSAGQELLREGHKHGSIYLLKQGAVEIIKQGQRITTCNQRGDIFGEVSALTGEPCTTTVRVLEPSSFLVVEDANSFLSQNAQTALSVAKLLARRLAATTESHSQQQALLNNSRDS
;
A
#
# COMPACT_ATOMS: atom_id res chain seq x y z
N MET A 1 5.67 15.07 -11.16
CA MET A 1 4.38 14.92 -11.87
C MET A 1 3.27 14.78 -10.84
N GLN A 2 2.08 15.18 -11.16
CA GLN A 2 0.97 15.22 -10.19
C GLN A 2 -0.21 14.40 -10.70
N VAL A 3 -0.89 13.73 -9.77
CA VAL A 3 -2.06 12.91 -10.07
C VAL A 3 -3.10 13.09 -8.96
N THR A 4 -4.37 12.90 -9.30
CA THR A 4 -5.46 12.83 -8.32
C THR A 4 -5.95 11.39 -8.25
N LEU A 5 -5.88 10.81 -7.05
CA LEU A 5 -6.34 9.44 -6.78
C LEU A 5 -7.31 9.48 -5.59
N ASN A 6 -8.51 8.95 -5.78
CA ASN A 6 -9.53 8.89 -4.71
C ASN A 6 -9.78 10.26 -4.06
N GLY A 7 -9.76 11.33 -4.88
CA GLY A 7 -9.94 12.71 -4.41
C GLY A 7 -8.73 13.33 -3.74
N LEU A 8 -7.59 12.64 -3.71
CA LEU A 8 -6.37 13.11 -3.08
C LEU A 8 -5.31 13.43 -4.14
N GLN A 9 -4.55 14.51 -3.93
CA GLN A 9 -3.49 14.92 -4.84
C GLN A 9 -2.14 14.38 -4.38
N PHE A 10 -1.40 13.75 -5.31
CA PHE A 10 -0.08 13.18 -5.09
C PHE A 10 0.91 13.70 -6.11
N TRP A 11 2.13 14.02 -5.66
CA TRP A 11 3.27 14.20 -6.54
C TRP A 11 4.06 12.90 -6.57
N TYR A 12 4.57 12.53 -7.75
CA TYR A 12 5.35 11.31 -7.93
C TYR A 12 6.52 11.57 -8.90
N ASP A 13 7.56 10.74 -8.79
CA ASP A 13 8.79 10.92 -9.56
C ASP A 13 8.72 10.25 -10.93
N GLU A 14 8.18 9.02 -10.97
CA GLU A 14 8.15 8.24 -12.20
C GLU A 14 7.00 7.23 -12.19
N VAL A 15 6.74 6.66 -13.36
CA VAL A 15 5.86 5.49 -13.52
C VAL A 15 6.75 4.28 -13.78
N ALA A 16 6.61 3.26 -12.93
CA ALA A 16 7.35 2.01 -13.08
C ALA A 16 6.42 0.90 -13.55
N ASN A 17 6.89 0.11 -14.52
CA ASN A 17 6.12 -1.00 -15.10
C ASN A 17 6.74 -2.33 -14.67
N TYR A 18 5.88 -3.28 -14.29
CA TYR A 18 6.29 -4.60 -13.84
C TYR A 18 5.52 -5.68 -14.58
N SER A 19 6.20 -6.79 -14.86
CA SER A 19 5.60 -7.97 -15.48
C SER A 19 5.05 -8.90 -14.41
N ALA A 20 4.11 -9.76 -14.80
CA ALA A 20 3.59 -10.80 -13.92
C ALA A 20 4.73 -11.65 -13.35
N GLY A 21 4.67 -11.93 -12.05
CA GLY A 21 5.67 -12.72 -11.34
C GLY A 21 6.82 -11.93 -10.73
N GLN A 22 6.99 -10.66 -11.11
CA GLN A 22 8.03 -9.82 -10.51
C GLN A 22 7.64 -9.38 -9.11
N GLU A 23 8.62 -9.28 -8.22
CA GLU A 23 8.42 -8.76 -6.88
C GLU A 23 8.62 -7.26 -6.88
N LEU A 24 7.61 -6.53 -6.38
CA LEU A 24 7.71 -5.10 -6.13
C LEU A 24 8.48 -4.85 -4.84
N LEU A 25 8.17 -5.63 -3.81
CA LEU A 25 8.76 -5.55 -2.48
C LEU A 25 9.02 -6.95 -1.95
N ARG A 26 10.05 -7.09 -1.11
CA ARG A 26 10.39 -8.36 -0.48
C ARG A 26 10.38 -8.26 1.03
N GLU A 27 9.67 -9.17 1.67
CA GLU A 27 9.61 -9.30 3.12
C GLU A 27 11.01 -9.36 3.73
N GLY A 28 11.26 -8.58 4.76
CA GLY A 28 12.55 -8.54 5.44
C GLY A 28 13.57 -7.56 4.84
N HIS A 29 13.32 -7.02 3.66
CA HIS A 29 14.20 -6.05 3.02
C HIS A 29 13.74 -4.63 3.28
N LYS A 30 14.69 -3.70 3.32
CA LYS A 30 14.43 -2.26 3.51
C LYS A 30 14.49 -1.53 2.17
N HIS A 31 13.68 -0.49 2.02
CA HIS A 31 13.79 0.45 0.91
C HIS A 31 13.14 1.77 1.29
N GLY A 32 13.36 2.81 0.47
CA GLY A 32 12.89 4.16 0.74
C GLY A 32 11.75 4.66 -0.15
N SER A 33 11.19 3.82 -1.01
CA SER A 33 10.19 4.23 -1.99
C SER A 33 8.78 3.87 -1.55
N ILE A 34 7.81 4.73 -1.96
CA ILE A 34 6.38 4.43 -1.86
C ILE A 34 5.85 4.20 -3.26
N TYR A 35 5.01 3.18 -3.42
CA TYR A 35 4.39 2.80 -4.68
C TYR A 35 2.88 2.94 -4.57
N LEU A 36 2.27 3.57 -5.59
CA LEU A 36 0.82 3.69 -5.71
C LEU A 36 0.38 2.94 -6.97
N LEU A 37 -0.53 2.00 -6.83
CA LEU A 37 -1.00 1.22 -7.97
C LEU A 37 -1.77 2.13 -8.93
N LYS A 38 -1.29 2.20 -10.19
CA LYS A 38 -1.97 2.92 -11.26
C LYS A 38 -2.90 1.98 -12.01
N GLN A 39 -2.42 0.79 -12.33
CA GLN A 39 -3.15 -0.21 -13.09
C GLN A 39 -2.53 -1.58 -12.88
N GLY A 40 -3.34 -2.61 -12.74
CA GLY A 40 -2.89 -3.98 -12.60
C GLY A 40 -3.37 -4.64 -11.32
N ALA A 41 -2.64 -5.66 -10.89
CA ALA A 41 -2.97 -6.42 -9.69
C ALA A 41 -1.72 -7.03 -9.06
N VAL A 42 -1.72 -7.10 -7.73
CA VAL A 42 -0.63 -7.71 -6.96
C VAL A 42 -1.19 -8.66 -5.92
N GLU A 43 -0.34 -9.60 -5.47
CA GLU A 43 -0.62 -10.41 -4.30
C GLU A 43 0.29 -10.00 -3.15
N ILE A 44 -0.25 -10.04 -1.94
CA ILE A 44 0.47 -9.77 -0.70
C ILE A 44 0.78 -11.12 -0.06
N ILE A 45 2.05 -11.38 0.21
CA ILE A 45 2.54 -12.67 0.72
C ILE A 45 3.27 -12.44 2.04
N LYS A 46 2.97 -13.25 3.03
CA LYS A 46 3.68 -13.24 4.30
C LYS A 46 4.06 -14.67 4.67
N GLN A 47 5.36 -14.88 4.96
CA GLN A 47 5.89 -16.20 5.31
C GLN A 47 5.50 -17.28 4.30
N GLY A 48 5.57 -16.93 3.01
CA GLY A 48 5.30 -17.84 1.91
C GLY A 48 3.81 -18.05 1.60
N GLN A 49 2.90 -17.43 2.34
CA GLN A 49 1.46 -17.60 2.13
C GLN A 49 0.82 -16.32 1.65
N ARG A 50 -0.06 -16.45 0.64
CA ARG A 50 -0.86 -15.31 0.19
C ARG A 50 -1.83 -14.89 1.27
N ILE A 51 -1.79 -13.59 1.65
CA ILE A 51 -2.74 -12.99 2.58
C ILE A 51 -3.93 -12.41 1.84
N THR A 52 -3.68 -11.69 0.76
CA THR A 52 -4.72 -11.01 -0.02
C THR A 52 -4.19 -10.61 -1.39
N THR A 53 -5.08 -10.09 -2.22
CA THR A 53 -4.73 -9.45 -3.50
C THR A 53 -5.23 -8.02 -3.48
N CYS A 54 -4.55 -7.14 -4.24
CA CYS A 54 -4.91 -5.74 -4.38
C CYS A 54 -4.94 -5.38 -5.86
N ASN A 55 -6.00 -4.74 -6.30
CA ASN A 55 -6.17 -4.35 -7.71
C ASN A 55 -6.82 -2.98 -7.87
N GLN A 56 -6.92 -2.20 -6.82
CA GLN A 56 -7.59 -0.90 -6.89
C GLN A 56 -6.58 0.22 -7.12
N ARG A 57 -6.89 1.09 -8.07
CA ARG A 57 -6.09 2.27 -8.34
C ARG A 57 -5.96 3.11 -7.06
N GLY A 58 -4.72 3.45 -6.72
CA GLY A 58 -4.43 4.18 -5.49
C GLY A 58 -4.03 3.32 -4.31
N ASP A 59 -4.06 1.99 -4.44
CA ASP A 59 -3.51 1.12 -3.40
C ASP A 59 -2.04 1.45 -3.19
N ILE A 60 -1.64 1.57 -1.91
CA ILE A 60 -0.30 2.02 -1.53
C ILE A 60 0.54 0.85 -1.00
N PHE A 61 1.82 0.83 -1.39
CA PHE A 61 2.76 -0.22 -1.00
C PHE A 61 4.12 0.37 -0.62
N GLY A 62 4.80 -0.27 0.33
CA GLY A 62 6.15 0.10 0.71
C GLY A 62 6.25 1.22 1.73
N GLU A 63 5.13 1.74 2.20
CA GLU A 63 5.08 2.89 3.12
C GLU A 63 5.69 2.56 4.48
N VAL A 64 5.54 1.34 4.98
CA VAL A 64 6.09 0.97 6.29
C VAL A 64 7.61 1.13 6.29
N SER A 65 8.29 0.49 5.34
CA SER A 65 9.76 0.57 5.26
C SER A 65 10.22 1.99 4.91
N ALA A 66 9.56 2.62 3.95
CA ALA A 66 9.95 3.97 3.51
C ALA A 66 9.83 5.02 4.60
N LEU A 67 8.79 4.93 5.44
CA LEU A 67 8.53 5.94 6.47
C LEU A 67 9.17 5.63 7.82
N THR A 68 9.29 4.35 8.18
CA THR A 68 9.79 3.96 9.51
C THR A 68 11.25 3.51 9.50
N GLY A 69 11.79 3.17 8.33
CA GLY A 69 13.12 2.58 8.21
C GLY A 69 13.18 1.11 8.59
N GLU A 70 12.06 0.50 8.91
CA GLU A 70 11.99 -0.92 9.25
C GLU A 70 11.89 -1.79 7.99
N PRO A 71 12.24 -3.10 8.07
CA PRO A 71 12.10 -4.00 6.93
C PRO A 71 10.64 -4.13 6.50
N CYS A 72 10.40 -4.43 5.21
CA CYS A 72 9.07 -4.73 4.71
C CYS A 72 8.47 -5.91 5.46
N THR A 73 7.20 -5.78 5.83
CA THR A 73 6.48 -6.82 6.59
C THR A 73 5.92 -7.92 5.69
N THR A 74 5.82 -7.66 4.39
CA THR A 74 5.26 -8.59 3.40
C THR A 74 6.04 -8.52 2.10
N THR A 75 5.90 -9.57 1.29
CA THR A 75 6.32 -9.56 -0.11
C THR A 75 5.14 -9.14 -0.96
N VAL A 76 5.36 -8.24 -1.90
CA VAL A 76 4.34 -7.81 -2.88
C VAL A 76 4.79 -8.30 -4.25
N ARG A 77 4.02 -9.21 -4.84
CA ARG A 77 4.32 -9.80 -6.15
C ARG A 77 3.24 -9.44 -7.16
N VAL A 78 3.67 -9.06 -8.34
CA VAL A 78 2.79 -8.65 -9.42
C VAL A 78 2.12 -9.88 -10.04
N LEU A 79 0.79 -9.82 -10.17
CA LEU A 79 -0.01 -10.94 -10.74
C LEU A 79 -0.21 -10.83 -12.24
N GLU A 80 -0.25 -9.61 -12.75
CA GLU A 80 -0.44 -9.31 -14.18
C GLU A 80 0.37 -8.06 -14.51
N PRO A 81 0.61 -7.74 -15.79
CA PRO A 81 1.35 -6.52 -16.10
C PRO A 81 0.73 -5.32 -15.39
N SER A 82 1.56 -4.64 -14.60
CA SER A 82 1.10 -3.58 -13.71
C SER A 82 1.98 -2.36 -13.81
N SER A 83 1.42 -1.19 -13.51
CA SER A 83 2.16 0.06 -13.43
C SER A 83 1.89 0.76 -12.12
N PHE A 84 2.93 1.42 -11.62
CA PHE A 84 2.92 2.09 -10.32
C PHE A 84 3.45 3.50 -10.44
N LEU A 85 2.86 4.42 -9.69
CA LEU A 85 3.43 5.73 -9.47
C LEU A 85 4.42 5.60 -8.32
N VAL A 86 5.64 6.14 -8.50
CA VAL A 86 6.72 5.94 -7.54
C VAL A 86 7.15 7.26 -6.93
N VAL A 87 7.20 7.29 -5.59
CA VAL A 87 7.87 8.34 -4.83
C VAL A 87 9.16 7.72 -4.31
N GLU A 88 10.30 8.07 -4.93
CA GLU A 88 11.56 7.33 -4.74
C GLU A 88 12.17 7.50 -3.35
N ASP A 89 12.45 8.70 -2.94
CA ASP A 89 12.97 8.98 -1.60
C ASP A 89 11.84 9.59 -0.77
N ALA A 90 11.00 8.72 -0.25
CA ALA A 90 9.74 9.16 0.36
C ALA A 90 9.95 10.09 1.56
N ASN A 91 10.89 9.78 2.45
CA ASN A 91 11.13 10.64 3.62
C ASN A 91 11.56 12.04 3.22
N SER A 92 12.52 12.14 2.32
CA SER A 92 13.00 13.43 1.84
C SER A 92 11.90 14.19 1.08
N PHE A 93 11.21 13.50 0.18
CA PHE A 93 10.16 14.11 -0.62
C PHE A 93 8.99 14.60 0.24
N LEU A 94 8.50 13.78 1.16
CA LEU A 94 7.35 14.13 2.00
C LEU A 94 7.69 15.22 3.01
N SER A 95 8.94 15.31 3.45
CA SER A 95 9.39 16.41 4.31
C SER A 95 9.29 17.78 3.63
N GLN A 96 9.35 17.79 2.30
CA GLN A 96 9.35 19.01 1.49
C GLN A 96 8.04 19.24 0.75
N ASN A 97 7.11 18.27 0.76
CA ASN A 97 5.85 18.37 0.06
C ASN A 97 4.70 18.04 1.01
N ALA A 98 4.21 19.07 1.71
CA ALA A 98 3.18 18.92 2.74
C ALA A 98 1.87 18.37 2.17
N GLN A 99 1.49 18.77 0.96
CA GLN A 99 0.24 18.30 0.35
C GLN A 99 0.26 16.78 0.09
N THR A 100 1.34 16.29 -0.49
CA THR A 100 1.48 14.85 -0.73
C THR A 100 1.59 14.07 0.59
N ALA A 101 2.32 14.62 1.57
CA ALA A 101 2.40 14.00 2.90
C ALA A 101 1.02 13.87 3.53
N LEU A 102 0.20 14.92 3.46
CA LEU A 102 -1.17 14.87 3.98
C LEU A 102 -2.03 13.87 3.22
N SER A 103 -1.88 13.80 1.89
CA SER A 103 -2.60 12.83 1.05
C SER A 103 -2.25 11.39 1.43
N VAL A 104 -0.97 11.09 1.64
CA VAL A 104 -0.51 9.79 2.10
C VAL A 104 -1.11 9.47 3.48
N ALA A 105 -1.07 10.43 4.39
CA ALA A 105 -1.65 10.26 5.73
C ALA A 105 -3.15 9.95 5.68
N LYS A 106 -3.90 10.66 4.83
CA LYS A 106 -5.34 10.41 4.65
C LYS A 106 -5.61 9.03 4.07
N LEU A 107 -4.80 8.60 3.08
CA LEU A 107 -4.94 7.28 2.48
C LEU A 107 -4.70 6.17 3.51
N LEU A 108 -3.65 6.30 4.31
CA LEU A 108 -3.34 5.36 5.38
C LEU A 108 -4.42 5.34 6.47
N ALA A 109 -4.94 6.50 6.83
CA ALA A 109 -6.02 6.61 7.80
C ALA A 109 -7.30 5.92 7.31
N ARG A 110 -7.66 6.07 6.03
CA ARG A 110 -8.80 5.38 5.42
C ARG A 110 -8.61 3.86 5.45
N ARG A 111 -7.39 3.40 5.15
CA ARG A 111 -7.04 1.97 5.18
C ARG A 111 -7.18 1.41 6.60
N LEU A 112 -6.68 2.13 7.58
CA LEU A 112 -6.78 1.74 8.99
C LEU A 112 -8.24 1.70 9.46
N ALA A 113 -9.04 2.69 9.10
CA ALA A 113 -10.46 2.74 9.44
C ALA A 113 -11.22 1.54 8.84
N ALA A 114 -10.96 1.18 7.59
CA ALA A 114 -11.56 0.02 6.94
C ALA A 114 -11.20 -1.29 7.65
N THR A 115 -9.94 -1.45 8.06
CA THR A 115 -9.46 -2.62 8.80
C THR A 115 -10.14 -2.71 10.17
N THR A 116 -10.23 -1.60 10.88
CA THR A 116 -10.87 -1.52 12.19
C THR A 116 -12.36 -1.87 12.09
N GLU A 117 -13.05 -1.33 11.08
CA GLU A 117 -14.45 -1.61 10.84
C GLU A 117 -14.70 -3.08 10.55
N SER A 118 -13.89 -3.70 9.68
CA SER A 118 -13.98 -5.13 9.39
C SER A 118 -13.75 -5.99 10.63
N HIS A 119 -12.79 -5.63 11.46
CA HIS A 119 -12.51 -6.34 12.71
C HIS A 119 -13.68 -6.23 13.69
N SER A 120 -14.28 -5.06 13.82
CA SER A 120 -15.44 -4.82 14.67
C SER A 120 -16.63 -5.66 14.23
N GLN A 121 -16.88 -5.78 12.94
CA GLN A 121 -17.95 -6.60 12.38
C GLN A 121 -17.74 -8.08 12.69
N GLN A 122 -16.52 -8.58 12.56
CA GLN A 122 -16.18 -9.96 12.91
C GLN A 122 -16.40 -10.24 14.39
N GLN A 123 -16.00 -9.33 15.25
CA GLN A 123 -16.20 -9.46 16.70
C GLN A 123 -17.69 -9.52 17.05
N ALA A 124 -18.50 -8.67 16.45
CA ALA A 124 -19.94 -8.65 16.67
C ALA A 124 -20.60 -9.96 16.26
N LEU A 125 -20.19 -10.54 15.13
CA LEU A 125 -20.72 -11.83 14.67
C LEU A 125 -20.34 -12.97 15.61
N LEU A 126 -19.09 -12.98 16.09
CA LEU A 126 -18.63 -13.99 17.05
C LEU A 126 -19.38 -13.89 18.38
N ASN A 127 -19.60 -12.69 18.87
CA ASN A 127 -20.33 -12.47 20.11
C ASN A 127 -21.79 -12.93 19.99
N ASN A 128 -22.45 -12.65 18.88
CA ASN A 128 -23.81 -13.11 18.62
C ASN A 128 -23.91 -14.63 18.59
N SER A 129 -22.91 -15.32 18.03
CA SER A 129 -22.85 -16.77 18.00
C SER A 129 -22.70 -17.37 19.39
N ARG A 130 -22.00 -16.71 20.30
CA ARG A 130 -21.81 -17.16 21.68
C ARG A 130 -23.05 -17.01 22.51
N ASP A 131 -23.84 -15.97 22.26
CA ASP A 131 -25.04 -15.65 23.01
C ASP A 131 -26.25 -16.52 22.61
N SER A 132 -26.13 -17.17 21.48
CA SER A 132 -27.17 -18.06 20.97
C SER A 132 -26.91 -19.50 21.35
#